data_85f330950158caccdb60cd6ac638dc26
#
_entry.id   85f330950158caccdb60cd6ac638dc26
#
_cell.length_a   1.000
_cell.length_b   1.000
_cell.length_c   1.000
_cell.angle_alpha   90.00
_cell.angle_beta   90.00
_cell.angle_gamma   90.00
#
_symmetry.space_group_name_H-M   'P 1'
#
loop_
_entity.id
_entity.type
_entity.pdbx_description
1 polymer ?
#
loop_
_entity_poly.entity_id
_entity_poly.type
_entity_poly.pdbx_seq_one_letter_code
_entity_poly.pdbx_strand_id
1 'polypeptide(L)'
;ERAALRCVDNPFVAIACVCPGYDTTEGGAFSRFEPLLDRHLLKSVKDMFLSANETVFRGFEQASEAPGYDELINAPDMAELQRRLYGVEGYTSLNEYHDGTNPMGTVRDIAVPMLVINSDDDPICAPSNVDDNLWAFEGDVDRALVRTPCGTHCCFYEGRTLRPRSSWAHEASLEFFESVLDE
;
A
#
# COMPACT_ATOMS: atom_id res chain seq x y z
N GLU A 1 -1.21 12.71 29.35
CA GLU A 1 -0.61 11.39 28.97
C GLU A 1 -0.40 11.32 27.45
N ARG A 2 -1.39 11.71 26.59
CA ARG A 2 -1.24 11.75 25.12
C ARG A 2 -0.12 12.68 24.63
N ALA A 3 0.14 13.78 25.30
CA ALA A 3 1.23 14.71 24.96
C ALA A 3 2.64 14.11 25.17
N ALA A 4 2.79 13.13 26.05
CA ALA A 4 4.05 12.46 26.31
C ALA A 4 4.42 11.40 25.26
N LEU A 5 3.43 10.92 24.49
CA LEU A 5 3.63 9.96 23.39
C LEU A 5 3.94 10.62 22.04
N ARG A 6 3.85 11.95 21.94
CA ARG A 6 4.45 12.70 20.84
C ARG A 6 5.97 12.70 21.08
N CYS A 7 6.58 11.59 20.69
CA CYS A 7 8.02 11.43 20.79
C CYS A 7 8.68 12.59 20.05
N VAL A 8 9.60 13.29 20.67
CA VAL A 8 10.31 14.46 20.13
C VAL A 8 11.02 14.13 18.79
N ASP A 9 11.16 12.84 18.48
CA ASP A 9 11.82 12.32 17.29
C ASP A 9 10.86 11.92 16.14
N ASN A 10 9.52 11.98 16.32
CA ASN A 10 8.57 11.72 15.23
C ASN A 10 8.25 13.02 14.48
N PRO A 11 8.70 13.17 13.23
CA PRO A 11 8.44 14.39 12.45
C PRO A 11 6.99 14.49 11.96
N PHE A 12 6.21 13.42 12.06
CA PHE A 12 4.82 13.39 11.59
C PHE A 12 3.85 13.80 12.70
N VAL A 13 2.92 14.69 12.38
CA VAL A 13 1.83 15.12 13.27
C VAL A 13 0.52 14.43 12.95
N ALA A 14 0.32 14.01 11.72
CA ALA A 14 -0.83 13.24 11.23
C ALA A 14 -0.47 12.49 9.95
N ILE A 15 -1.29 11.50 9.57
CA ILE A 15 -1.13 10.70 8.35
C ILE A 15 -2.48 10.60 7.64
N ALA A 16 -2.50 10.85 6.31
CA ALA A 16 -3.62 10.54 5.45
C ALA A 16 -3.18 9.55 4.36
N CYS A 17 -3.90 8.43 4.24
CA CYS A 17 -3.66 7.40 3.24
C CYS A 17 -4.87 7.29 2.32
N VAL A 18 -4.64 7.35 1.00
CA VAL A 18 -5.69 7.20 -0.01
C VAL A 18 -5.45 5.90 -0.77
N CYS A 19 -6.42 5.00 -0.72
CA CYS A 19 -6.37 3.66 -1.30
C CYS A 19 -5.11 2.85 -0.91
N PRO A 20 -4.72 2.80 0.36
CA PRO A 20 -3.58 1.98 0.75
C PRO A 20 -3.90 0.49 0.58
N GLY A 21 -2.88 -0.31 0.29
CA GLY A 21 -2.92 -1.75 0.52
C GLY A 21 -2.80 -2.04 2.02
N TYR A 22 -3.46 -3.11 2.46
CA TYR A 22 -3.37 -3.55 3.86
C TYR A 22 -2.42 -4.73 3.98
N ASP A 23 -2.96 -5.92 4.24
CA ASP A 23 -2.14 -7.12 4.30
C ASP A 23 -1.49 -7.41 2.94
N THR A 24 -0.16 -7.49 2.92
CA THR A 24 0.64 -7.79 1.73
C THR A 24 1.20 -9.22 1.73
N THR A 25 0.87 -10.02 2.73
CA THR A 25 1.28 -11.43 2.83
C THR A 25 0.52 -12.31 1.86
N GLU A 26 0.77 -13.61 1.92
CA GLU A 26 0.10 -14.59 1.06
C GLU A 26 -1.43 -14.55 1.24
N GLY A 27 -2.17 -14.43 0.14
CA GLY A 27 -3.63 -14.21 0.17
C GLY A 27 -4.07 -12.77 0.43
N GLY A 28 -3.14 -11.87 0.68
CA GLY A 28 -3.36 -10.43 0.88
C GLY A 28 -3.57 -9.64 -0.42
N ALA A 29 -3.19 -8.37 -0.41
CA ALA A 29 -3.49 -7.39 -1.46
C ALA A 29 -3.11 -7.85 -2.88
N PHE A 30 -1.90 -8.36 -3.06
CA PHE A 30 -1.40 -8.77 -4.38
C PHE A 30 -2.10 -10.00 -4.98
N SER A 31 -2.75 -10.81 -4.15
CA SER A 31 -3.51 -12.00 -4.58
C SER A 31 -4.96 -11.69 -4.95
N ARG A 32 -5.41 -10.46 -4.78
CA ARG A 32 -6.82 -10.05 -4.92
C ARG A 32 -7.08 -9.14 -6.10
N PHE A 33 -6.10 -8.94 -6.96
CA PHE A 33 -6.28 -8.15 -8.17
C PHE A 33 -7.25 -8.81 -9.15
N GLU A 34 -8.04 -7.99 -9.84
CA GLU A 34 -8.79 -8.43 -11.00
C GLU A 34 -7.84 -9.05 -12.04
N PRO A 35 -8.12 -10.24 -12.63
CA PRO A 35 -7.18 -10.97 -13.48
C PRO A 35 -6.69 -10.20 -14.72
N LEU A 36 -7.52 -9.33 -15.30
CA LEU A 36 -7.11 -8.49 -16.42
C LEU A 36 -6.18 -7.38 -16.00
N LEU A 37 -6.44 -6.80 -14.82
CA LEU A 37 -5.62 -5.76 -14.24
C LEU A 37 -4.28 -6.34 -13.76
N ASP A 38 -4.30 -7.50 -13.11
CA ASP A 38 -3.10 -8.21 -12.69
C ASP A 38 -2.11 -8.41 -13.84
N ARG A 39 -2.60 -8.92 -14.98
CA ARG A 39 -1.77 -9.06 -16.20
C ARG A 39 -1.19 -7.74 -16.70
N HIS A 40 -2.00 -6.68 -16.66
CA HIS A 40 -1.56 -5.36 -17.12
C HIS A 40 -0.51 -4.78 -16.20
N LEU A 41 -0.72 -4.84 -14.89
CA LEU A 41 0.24 -4.40 -13.88
C LEU A 41 1.52 -5.20 -13.95
N LEU A 42 1.41 -6.53 -13.99
CA LEU A 42 2.56 -7.43 -14.11
C LEU A 42 3.41 -7.09 -15.35
N LYS A 43 2.75 -6.90 -16.50
CA LYS A 43 3.46 -6.51 -17.73
C LYS A 43 4.16 -5.16 -17.54
N SER A 44 3.49 -4.18 -16.97
CA SER A 44 4.05 -2.85 -16.76
C SER A 44 5.25 -2.86 -15.81
N VAL A 45 5.16 -3.61 -14.71
CA VAL A 45 6.28 -3.78 -13.77
C VAL A 45 7.45 -4.49 -14.43
N LYS A 46 7.20 -5.57 -15.19
CA LYS A 46 8.25 -6.27 -15.92
C LYS A 46 8.96 -5.37 -16.93
N ASP A 47 8.21 -4.59 -17.71
CA ASP A 47 8.78 -3.73 -18.74
C ASP A 47 9.54 -2.53 -18.14
N MET A 48 8.90 -1.82 -17.19
CA MET A 48 9.44 -0.56 -16.67
C MET A 48 10.45 -0.74 -15.53
N PHE A 49 10.35 -1.82 -14.77
CA PHE A 49 11.18 -2.04 -13.60
C PHE A 49 12.22 -3.15 -13.83
N LEU A 50 11.79 -4.37 -14.16
CA LEU A 50 12.72 -5.48 -14.30
C LEU A 50 13.57 -5.36 -15.57
N SER A 51 12.95 -5.22 -16.74
CA SER A 51 13.68 -5.20 -18.02
C SER A 51 14.55 -3.95 -18.17
N ALA A 52 14.05 -2.80 -17.71
CA ALA A 52 14.84 -1.56 -17.75
C ALA A 52 16.07 -1.59 -16.84
N ASN A 53 16.09 -2.45 -15.81
CA ASN A 53 17.16 -2.59 -14.84
C ASN A 53 17.80 -4.00 -14.85
N GLU A 54 17.71 -4.73 -15.94
CA GLU A 54 18.20 -6.13 -16.06
C GLU A 54 19.62 -6.31 -15.54
N THR A 55 20.53 -5.42 -15.90
CA THR A 55 21.94 -5.50 -15.46
C THR A 55 22.09 -5.45 -13.95
N VAL A 56 21.25 -4.64 -13.28
CA VAL A 56 21.27 -4.52 -11.81
C VAL A 56 20.74 -5.81 -11.19
N PHE A 57 19.61 -6.31 -11.67
CA PHE A 57 19.01 -7.55 -11.14
C PHE A 57 19.92 -8.76 -11.34
N ARG A 58 20.56 -8.88 -12.50
CA ARG A 58 21.55 -9.97 -12.73
C ARG A 58 22.79 -9.83 -11.84
N GLY A 59 23.11 -8.64 -11.35
CA GLY A 59 24.14 -8.43 -10.34
C GLY A 59 23.77 -9.02 -8.96
N PHE A 60 22.49 -9.02 -8.59
CA PHE A 60 22.01 -9.62 -7.34
C PHE A 60 22.10 -11.16 -7.35
N GLU A 61 21.90 -11.82 -8.49
CA GLU A 61 22.00 -13.29 -8.62
C GLU A 61 23.33 -13.85 -8.12
N GLN A 62 24.39 -13.06 -8.21
CA GLN A 62 25.75 -13.45 -7.78
C GLN A 62 25.96 -13.33 -6.25
N ALA A 63 25.06 -12.66 -5.55
CA ALA A 63 25.27 -12.28 -4.14
C ALA A 63 24.36 -13.03 -3.15
N SER A 64 23.32 -13.75 -3.59
CA SER A 64 22.33 -14.36 -2.71
C SER A 64 21.70 -15.63 -3.28
N GLU A 65 21.10 -16.45 -2.40
CA GLU A 65 20.25 -17.61 -2.77
C GLU A 65 18.82 -17.17 -3.19
N ALA A 66 18.57 -15.87 -3.28
CA ALA A 66 17.26 -15.33 -3.65
C ALA A 66 16.95 -15.55 -5.14
N PRO A 67 15.66 -15.52 -5.53
CA PRO A 67 15.26 -15.63 -6.92
C PRO A 67 15.97 -14.60 -7.79
N GLY A 68 16.56 -15.06 -8.89
CA GLY A 68 17.27 -14.22 -9.82
C GLY A 68 16.38 -13.57 -10.86
N TYR A 69 16.99 -12.75 -11.76
CA TYR A 69 16.26 -12.02 -12.81
C TYR A 69 15.34 -12.91 -13.65
N ASP A 70 15.82 -14.09 -14.06
CA ASP A 70 15.04 -14.99 -14.91
C ASP A 70 13.81 -15.56 -14.18
N GLU A 71 13.88 -15.75 -12.88
CA GLU A 71 12.74 -16.15 -12.06
C GLU A 71 11.75 -15.00 -11.86
N LEU A 72 12.26 -13.78 -11.63
CA LEU A 72 11.43 -12.58 -11.49
C LEU A 72 10.67 -12.27 -12.79
N ILE A 73 11.35 -12.22 -13.92
CA ILE A 73 10.74 -11.88 -15.21
C ILE A 73 9.74 -12.94 -15.68
N ASN A 74 9.86 -14.18 -15.24
CA ASN A 74 8.95 -15.27 -15.54
C ASN A 74 7.85 -15.48 -14.48
N ALA A 75 7.68 -14.59 -13.50
CA ALA A 75 6.57 -14.65 -12.57
C ALA A 75 5.23 -14.65 -13.32
N PRO A 76 4.27 -15.53 -12.96
CA PRO A 76 3.00 -15.66 -13.68
C PRO A 76 1.99 -14.56 -13.38
N ASP A 77 2.07 -13.96 -12.19
CA ASP A 77 1.17 -12.93 -11.66
C ASP A 77 1.90 -12.00 -10.68
N MET A 78 1.21 -10.96 -10.21
CA MET A 78 1.79 -9.98 -9.30
C MET A 78 2.08 -10.56 -7.92
N ALA A 79 1.25 -11.49 -7.44
CA ALA A 79 1.47 -12.13 -6.14
C ALA A 79 2.76 -12.94 -6.14
N GLU A 80 2.99 -13.73 -7.19
CA GLU A 80 4.20 -14.52 -7.32
C GLU A 80 5.44 -13.65 -7.58
N LEU A 81 5.29 -12.55 -8.33
CA LEU A 81 6.38 -11.58 -8.48
C LEU A 81 6.77 -10.99 -7.11
N GLN A 82 5.81 -10.53 -6.36
CA GLN A 82 6.03 -9.97 -5.02
C GLN A 82 6.72 -10.97 -4.09
N ARG A 83 6.28 -12.24 -4.10
CA ARG A 83 6.92 -13.31 -3.31
C ARG A 83 8.39 -13.55 -3.66
N ARG A 84 8.82 -13.26 -4.89
CA ARG A 84 10.20 -13.45 -5.36
C ARG A 84 11.10 -12.24 -5.11
N LEU A 85 10.54 -11.10 -4.73
CA LEU A 85 11.33 -9.87 -4.54
C LEU A 85 12.14 -9.84 -3.23
N TYR A 86 11.91 -10.72 -2.27
CA TYR A 86 12.51 -10.63 -0.94
C TYR A 86 14.04 -10.46 -0.96
N GLY A 87 14.74 -11.16 -1.84
CA GLY A 87 16.19 -11.07 -1.92
C GLY A 87 16.68 -9.76 -2.52
N VAL A 88 15.93 -9.17 -3.45
CA VAL A 88 16.24 -7.86 -4.04
C VAL A 88 16.10 -6.75 -2.99
N GLU A 89 15.15 -6.91 -2.08
CA GLU A 89 14.92 -5.98 -0.98
C GLU A 89 15.83 -6.24 0.24
N GLY A 90 16.73 -7.19 0.13
CA GLY A 90 17.77 -7.45 1.14
C GLY A 90 17.34 -8.39 2.27
N TYR A 91 16.20 -9.06 2.14
CA TYR A 91 15.75 -10.06 3.11
C TYR A 91 16.33 -11.44 2.78
N THR A 92 16.53 -12.25 3.82
CA THR A 92 17.12 -13.60 3.69
C THR A 92 16.05 -14.68 3.44
N SER A 93 14.79 -14.36 3.71
CA SER A 93 13.67 -15.28 3.53
C SER A 93 12.35 -14.54 3.25
N LEU A 94 11.40 -15.26 2.66
CA LEU A 94 10.05 -14.73 2.42
C LEU A 94 9.33 -14.35 3.72
N ASN A 95 9.52 -15.10 4.80
CA ASN A 95 8.90 -14.77 6.08
C ASN A 95 9.45 -13.47 6.65
N GLU A 96 10.76 -13.29 6.64
CA GLU A 96 11.41 -12.05 7.06
C GLU A 96 10.93 -10.85 6.21
N TYR A 97 10.79 -11.05 4.91
CA TYR A 97 10.24 -10.06 4.00
C TYR A 97 8.80 -9.67 4.37
N HIS A 98 7.92 -10.65 4.57
CA HIS A 98 6.55 -10.39 4.98
C HIS A 98 6.48 -9.66 6.33
N ASP A 99 7.26 -10.10 7.31
CA ASP A 99 7.31 -9.46 8.63
C ASP A 99 7.82 -8.01 8.57
N GLY A 100 8.78 -7.74 7.67
CA GLY A 100 9.40 -6.43 7.53
C GLY A 100 8.63 -5.46 6.64
N THR A 101 7.82 -5.94 5.68
CA THR A 101 7.14 -5.09 4.69
C THR A 101 5.63 -5.03 4.84
N ASN A 102 5.01 -5.94 5.62
CA ASN A 102 3.58 -5.91 5.84
C ASN A 102 3.19 -4.76 6.77
N PRO A 103 2.48 -3.73 6.29
CA PRO A 103 2.10 -2.59 7.12
C PRO A 103 1.20 -2.97 8.30
N MET A 104 0.49 -4.10 8.20
CA MET A 104 -0.42 -4.54 9.25
C MET A 104 0.32 -5.02 10.50
N GLY A 105 1.60 -5.41 10.39
CA GLY A 105 2.44 -5.77 11.54
C GLY A 105 2.71 -4.59 12.48
N THR A 106 2.75 -3.37 11.96
CA THR A 106 3.14 -2.16 12.72
C THR A 106 2.05 -1.09 12.77
N VAL A 107 0.89 -1.31 12.15
CA VAL A 107 -0.18 -0.30 12.09
C VAL A 107 -0.63 0.19 13.46
N ARG A 108 -0.59 -0.68 14.48
CA ARG A 108 -0.94 -0.31 15.85
C ARG A 108 0.10 0.56 16.56
N ASP A 109 1.31 0.60 16.06
CA ASP A 109 2.40 1.42 16.61
C ASP A 109 2.36 2.88 16.11
N ILE A 110 1.47 3.18 15.14
CA ILE A 110 1.25 4.53 14.66
C ILE A 110 0.61 5.35 15.80
N ALA A 111 1.37 6.32 16.31
CA ALA A 111 1.02 7.12 17.47
C ALA A 111 0.44 8.50 17.13
N VAL A 112 0.19 8.78 15.86
CA VAL A 112 -0.38 10.06 15.39
C VAL A 112 -1.76 9.82 14.79
N PRO A 113 -2.64 10.84 14.74
CA PRO A 113 -3.92 10.74 14.07
C PRO A 113 -3.78 10.26 12.62
N MET A 114 -4.64 9.32 12.20
CA MET A 114 -4.58 8.71 10.88
C MET A 114 -5.97 8.68 10.23
N LEU A 115 -6.04 9.23 9.03
CA LEU A 115 -7.19 9.11 8.12
C LEU A 115 -6.84 8.12 7.01
N VAL A 116 -7.73 7.16 6.77
CA VAL A 116 -7.63 6.25 5.61
C VAL A 116 -8.90 6.38 4.77
N ILE A 117 -8.73 6.51 3.47
CA ILE A 117 -9.83 6.62 2.49
C ILE A 117 -9.71 5.49 1.48
N ASN A 118 -10.74 4.64 1.39
CA ASN A 118 -10.85 3.58 0.39
C ASN A 118 -12.17 3.70 -0.38
N SER A 119 -12.24 3.08 -1.56
CA SER A 119 -13.49 2.92 -2.30
C SER A 119 -13.85 1.44 -2.46
N ASP A 120 -15.15 1.15 -2.48
CA ASP A 120 -15.67 -0.22 -2.59
C ASP A 120 -15.63 -0.76 -4.03
N ASP A 121 -15.32 0.10 -5.01
CA ASP A 121 -15.11 -0.26 -6.41
C ASP A 121 -13.62 -0.24 -6.82
N ASP A 122 -12.69 -0.25 -5.84
CA ASP A 122 -11.25 -0.26 -6.10
C ASP A 122 -10.81 -1.65 -6.63
N PRO A 123 -10.30 -1.72 -7.88
CA PRO A 123 -9.88 -2.99 -8.46
C PRO A 123 -8.45 -3.40 -8.06
N ILE A 124 -7.73 -2.54 -7.34
CA ILE A 124 -6.35 -2.77 -6.86
C ILE A 124 -6.37 -3.05 -5.36
N CYS A 125 -6.87 -2.10 -4.56
CA CYS A 125 -7.04 -2.28 -3.13
C CYS A 125 -8.40 -2.92 -2.84
N ALA A 126 -8.53 -4.22 -3.16
CA ALA A 126 -9.79 -4.94 -3.09
C ALA A 126 -10.51 -4.73 -1.75
N PRO A 127 -11.83 -4.44 -1.77
CA PRO A 127 -12.61 -4.22 -0.54
C PRO A 127 -12.49 -5.36 0.47
N SER A 128 -12.33 -6.60 0.02
CA SER A 128 -12.14 -7.74 0.90
C SER A 128 -10.84 -7.67 1.71
N ASN A 129 -9.77 -7.02 1.18
CA ASN A 129 -8.56 -6.81 1.95
C ASN A 129 -8.76 -5.74 3.04
N VAL A 130 -9.61 -4.75 2.77
CA VAL A 130 -10.04 -3.77 3.79
C VAL A 130 -10.87 -4.45 4.88
N ASP A 131 -11.86 -5.27 4.48
CA ASP A 131 -12.77 -5.97 5.39
C ASP A 131 -12.02 -6.88 6.37
N ASP A 132 -11.03 -7.62 5.89
CA ASP A 132 -10.20 -8.52 6.72
C ASP A 132 -9.31 -7.75 7.71
N ASN A 133 -9.11 -6.44 7.50
CA ASN A 133 -8.20 -5.62 8.29
C ASN A 133 -8.90 -4.47 9.06
N LEU A 134 -10.22 -4.51 9.21
CA LEU A 134 -10.97 -3.50 9.98
C LEU A 134 -10.50 -3.36 11.43
N TRP A 135 -9.94 -4.40 12.01
CA TRP A 135 -9.34 -4.41 13.35
C TRP A 135 -8.25 -3.34 13.53
N ALA A 136 -7.63 -2.86 12.44
CA ALA A 136 -6.62 -1.80 12.49
C ALA A 136 -7.19 -0.44 12.94
N PHE A 137 -8.50 -0.27 12.82
CA PHE A 137 -9.23 0.94 13.18
C PHE A 137 -9.96 0.83 14.51
N GLU A 138 -9.85 -0.32 15.17
CA GLU A 138 -10.45 -0.55 16.49
C GLU A 138 -9.50 -0.10 17.61
N GLY A 139 -10.05 0.46 18.68
CA GLY A 139 -9.30 0.84 19.89
C GLY A 139 -9.22 2.34 20.16
N ASP A 140 -8.39 2.74 21.11
CA ASP A 140 -8.27 4.11 21.64
C ASP A 140 -7.34 5.02 20.83
N VAL A 141 -7.20 4.80 19.53
CA VAL A 141 -6.35 5.61 18.67
C VAL A 141 -7.18 6.47 17.76
N ASP A 142 -6.69 7.66 17.46
CA ASP A 142 -7.33 8.62 16.55
C ASP A 142 -7.16 8.15 15.09
N ARG A 143 -7.86 7.06 14.73
CA ARG A 143 -7.85 6.45 13.40
C ARG A 143 -9.24 6.45 12.81
N ALA A 144 -9.36 6.99 11.62
CA ALA A 144 -10.61 7.02 10.87
C ALA A 144 -10.45 6.27 9.55
N LEU A 145 -11.38 5.37 9.26
CA LEU A 145 -11.56 4.77 7.94
C LEU A 145 -12.81 5.36 7.31
N VAL A 146 -12.64 5.96 6.14
CA VAL A 146 -13.73 6.42 5.29
C VAL A 146 -13.80 5.51 4.07
N ARG A 147 -14.99 4.93 3.82
CA ARG A 147 -15.27 4.13 2.64
C ARG A 147 -16.32 4.79 1.80
N THR A 148 -16.07 4.88 0.50
CA THR A 148 -17.02 5.41 -0.48
C THR A 148 -17.47 4.30 -1.43
N PRO A 149 -18.72 4.32 -1.91
CA PRO A 149 -19.21 3.30 -2.84
C PRO A 149 -18.52 3.35 -4.22
N CYS A 150 -17.90 4.48 -4.56
CA CYS A 150 -17.16 4.67 -5.81
C CYS A 150 -16.01 5.66 -5.62
N GLY A 151 -14.96 5.50 -6.44
CA GLY A 151 -13.71 6.26 -6.37
C GLY A 151 -12.61 5.54 -7.11
N THR A 152 -12.84 4.29 -7.45
CA THR A 152 -11.84 3.38 -8.04
C THR A 152 -10.52 3.42 -7.27
N HIS A 153 -9.38 3.27 -7.93
CA HIS A 153 -8.08 3.44 -7.30
C HIS A 153 -7.63 4.90 -7.40
N CYS A 154 -7.81 5.67 -6.31
CA CYS A 154 -7.39 7.07 -6.18
C CYS A 154 -8.09 8.08 -7.12
N CYS A 155 -9.25 7.74 -7.70
CA CYS A 155 -9.98 8.59 -8.65
C CYS A 155 -11.22 9.25 -8.02
N PHE A 156 -11.09 9.87 -6.88
CA PHE A 156 -12.17 10.55 -6.14
C PHE A 156 -12.50 11.92 -6.72
N TYR A 157 -12.64 12.00 -8.04
CA TYR A 157 -12.90 13.26 -8.72
C TYR A 157 -14.36 13.69 -8.61
N GLU A 158 -14.55 14.97 -8.33
CA GLU A 158 -15.86 15.60 -8.30
C GLU A 158 -16.15 16.39 -9.57
N GLY A 159 -17.41 16.43 -9.96
CA GLY A 159 -17.89 17.25 -11.04
C GLY A 159 -18.63 16.50 -12.15
N ARG A 160 -19.35 17.25 -12.97
CA ARG A 160 -20.17 16.75 -14.08
C ARG A 160 -19.44 16.76 -15.43
N THR A 161 -18.19 17.12 -15.47
CA THR A 161 -17.44 17.30 -16.72
C THR A 161 -16.27 16.33 -16.78
N LEU A 162 -15.79 16.04 -18.01
CA LEU A 162 -14.57 15.24 -18.25
C LEU A 162 -13.28 15.96 -17.81
N ARG A 163 -13.39 17.15 -17.24
CA ARG A 163 -12.26 17.90 -16.66
C ARG A 163 -12.51 18.10 -15.18
N PRO A 164 -12.20 17.13 -14.33
CA PRO A 164 -12.33 17.27 -12.88
C PRO A 164 -11.44 18.44 -12.41
N ARG A 165 -11.96 19.23 -11.48
CA ARG A 165 -11.22 20.38 -10.91
C ARG A 165 -10.68 20.09 -9.52
N SER A 166 -11.29 19.15 -8.81
CA SER A 166 -10.93 18.77 -7.45
C SER A 166 -11.03 17.26 -7.26
N SER A 167 -10.35 16.77 -6.25
CA SER A 167 -10.50 15.41 -5.75
C SER A 167 -11.04 15.50 -4.33
N TRP A 168 -12.21 14.92 -4.10
CA TRP A 168 -12.81 14.88 -2.78
C TRP A 168 -11.87 14.30 -1.71
N ALA A 169 -11.10 13.25 -2.05
CA ALA A 169 -10.16 12.66 -1.11
C ALA A 169 -9.02 13.62 -0.72
N HIS A 170 -8.57 14.49 -1.64
CA HIS A 170 -7.60 15.52 -1.30
C HIS A 170 -8.18 16.57 -0.37
N GLU A 171 -9.40 17.04 -0.64
CA GLU A 171 -10.07 18.04 0.20
C GLU A 171 -10.32 17.48 1.60
N ALA A 172 -10.85 16.26 1.70
CA ALA A 172 -11.03 15.57 2.98
C ALA A 172 -9.72 15.39 3.76
N SER A 173 -8.63 15.07 3.05
CA SER A 173 -7.31 14.96 3.68
C SER A 173 -6.79 16.31 4.20
N LEU A 174 -7.01 17.39 3.46
CA LEU A 174 -6.62 18.75 3.90
C LEU A 174 -7.44 19.18 5.12
N GLU A 175 -8.76 19.00 5.10
CA GLU A 175 -9.62 19.30 6.24
C GLU A 175 -9.21 18.50 7.50
N PHE A 176 -8.85 17.23 7.32
CA PHE A 176 -8.32 16.41 8.40
C PHE A 176 -7.02 16.98 8.98
N PHE A 177 -6.06 17.37 8.14
CA PHE A 177 -4.81 17.94 8.62
C PHE A 177 -5.02 19.30 9.31
N GLU A 178 -5.89 20.15 8.77
CA GLU A 178 -6.26 21.43 9.40
C GLU A 178 -6.85 21.19 10.79
N SER A 179 -7.79 20.24 10.92
CA SER A 179 -8.40 19.94 12.22
C SER A 179 -7.41 19.43 13.26
N VAL A 180 -6.39 18.64 12.86
CA VAL A 180 -5.35 18.14 13.77
C VAL A 180 -4.38 19.26 14.19
N LEU A 181 -4.13 20.23 13.32
CA LEU A 181 -3.22 21.35 13.62
C LEU A 181 -3.85 22.42 14.48
N ASP A 182 -5.19 22.52 14.48
CA ASP A 182 -5.94 23.50 15.29
C ASP A 182 -6.17 23.01 16.75
N GLU A 183 -5.85 21.73 17.08
CA GLU A 183 -5.87 21.17 18.44
C GLU A 183 -4.54 21.42 19.19
#